data_c0a7a08b22054ba17caf40d3c3f1b762
#
_entry.id   c0a7a08b22054ba17caf40d3c3f1b762
#
_cell.length_a   1.000
_cell.length_b   1.000
_cell.length_c   1.000
_cell.angle_alpha   90.00
_cell.angle_beta   90.00
_cell.angle_gamma   90.00
#
_symmetry.space_group_name_H-M   'P 1'
#
loop_
_entity.id
_entity.type
_entity.pdbx_description
1 polymer ?
#
loop_
_entity_poly.entity_id
_entity_poly.type
_entity_poly.pdbx_seq_one_letter_code
_entity_poly.pdbx_strand_id
1 'polypeptide(L)'
;MNYDETTIAMTYDSARAHTRAVMRQWLDLVAGYVPFAPRLIVDVGCGTGRFSQPLADQFAAKVIGIDPSQRMLEVARTKNNHSRVEFRLAPAERLPLTDGSADLVFMSMVLHHLLDKQAAARECCRILRAGGRFCMRTCTRDVVYPQSDFFPGLLPMLTADLPSAAEIVVLFEATGLRICTHQLVTHTLATDWPQFTDKLALRADSFLARLPDDEFAAGMAKLRTHAAQSPPEHITEIIDFFVFER
;
A
#
# COMPACT_ATOMS: atom_id res chain seq x y z
N MET A 1 -8.72 -10.27 -3.56
CA MET A 1 -8.45 -11.20 -2.44
C MET A 1 -9.37 -10.84 -1.29
N ASN A 2 -10.08 -11.80 -0.68
CA ASN A 2 -10.94 -11.53 0.47
C ASN A 2 -10.18 -11.81 1.77
N TYR A 3 -9.71 -10.78 2.46
CA TYR A 3 -8.93 -10.91 3.70
C TYR A 3 -9.74 -11.47 4.87
N ASP A 4 -11.07 -11.41 4.82
CA ASP A 4 -11.95 -12.00 5.87
C ASP A 4 -11.99 -13.53 5.83
N GLU A 5 -11.62 -14.14 4.71
CA GLU A 5 -11.58 -15.60 4.52
C GLU A 5 -10.17 -16.19 4.74
N THR A 6 -9.16 -15.36 5.03
CA THR A 6 -7.77 -15.79 5.16
C THR A 6 -7.21 -15.51 6.56
N THR A 7 -6.16 -16.24 6.96
CA THR A 7 -5.40 -15.97 8.19
C THR A 7 -4.38 -14.83 8.01
N ILE A 8 -4.27 -14.27 6.81
CA ILE A 8 -3.27 -13.25 6.44
C ILE A 8 -3.38 -12.00 7.33
N ALA A 9 -4.58 -11.60 7.74
CA ALA A 9 -4.77 -10.43 8.62
C ALA A 9 -3.93 -10.51 9.91
N MET A 10 -3.71 -11.71 10.45
CA MET A 10 -2.93 -11.93 11.68
C MET A 10 -1.41 -11.86 11.47
N THR A 11 -0.94 -12.26 10.29
CA THR A 11 0.50 -12.29 9.94
C THR A 11 0.92 -11.12 9.07
N TYR A 12 -0.04 -10.33 8.60
CA TYR A 12 0.18 -9.24 7.65
C TYR A 12 1.22 -8.23 8.14
N ASP A 13 1.10 -7.82 9.39
CA ASP A 13 2.02 -6.84 9.96
C ASP A 13 3.45 -7.36 10.07
N SER A 14 3.63 -8.62 10.49
CA SER A 14 4.96 -9.23 10.60
C SER A 14 5.64 -9.36 9.22
N ALA A 15 4.86 -9.76 8.21
CA ALA A 15 5.37 -9.92 6.86
C ALA A 15 5.64 -8.58 6.14
N ARG A 16 4.83 -7.56 6.44
CA ARG A 16 4.84 -6.26 5.75
C ARG A 16 5.34 -5.10 6.63
N ALA A 17 5.91 -5.41 7.82
CA ALA A 17 6.43 -4.40 8.71
C ALA A 17 7.48 -3.52 8.02
N HIS A 18 7.30 -2.22 8.12
CA HIS A 18 8.34 -1.25 7.80
C HIS A 18 9.18 -0.94 9.04
N THR A 19 10.47 -0.74 8.85
CA THR A 19 11.31 -0.16 9.90
C THR A 19 10.87 1.29 10.18
N ARG A 20 11.24 1.83 11.32
CA ARG A 20 10.97 3.25 11.64
C ARG A 20 11.57 4.19 10.58
N ALA A 21 12.73 3.85 10.04
CA ALA A 21 13.38 4.65 9.00
C ALA A 21 12.57 4.66 7.69
N VAL A 22 12.11 3.50 7.24
CA VAL A 22 11.27 3.38 6.03
C VAL A 22 9.92 4.08 6.23
N MET A 23 9.29 3.93 7.41
CA MET A 23 8.05 4.64 7.70
C MET A 23 8.26 6.16 7.66
N ARG A 24 9.33 6.66 8.29
CA ARG A 24 9.67 8.09 8.25
C ARG A 24 9.91 8.57 6.83
N GLN A 25 10.68 7.82 6.01
CA GLN A 25 10.91 8.16 4.60
C GLN A 25 9.59 8.39 3.84
N TRP A 26 8.59 7.50 4.03
CA TRP A 26 7.29 7.64 3.38
C TRP A 26 6.49 8.84 3.89
N LEU A 27 6.50 9.07 5.20
CA LEU A 27 5.77 10.21 5.80
C LEU A 27 6.38 11.55 5.40
N ASP A 28 7.70 11.66 5.39
CA ASP A 28 8.42 12.87 4.97
C ASP A 28 8.16 13.15 3.48
N LEU A 29 8.12 12.09 2.65
CA LEU A 29 7.79 12.21 1.25
C LEU A 29 6.37 12.74 1.04
N VAL A 30 5.38 12.17 1.73
CA VAL A 30 3.99 12.67 1.68
C VAL A 30 3.93 14.12 2.17
N ALA A 31 4.60 14.46 3.27
CA ALA A 31 4.61 15.81 3.82
C ALA A 31 5.21 16.83 2.84
N GLY A 32 6.23 16.44 2.06
CA GLY A 32 6.85 17.30 1.06
C GLY A 32 5.89 17.74 -0.07
N TYR A 33 4.82 16.98 -0.30
CA TYR A 33 3.81 17.28 -1.33
C TYR A 33 2.49 17.86 -0.79
N VAL A 34 2.37 18.03 0.53
CA VAL A 34 1.19 18.61 1.19
C VAL A 34 1.55 20.00 1.74
N PRO A 35 1.40 21.08 0.93
CA PRO A 35 1.90 22.42 1.26
C PRO A 35 0.99 23.19 2.24
N PHE A 36 0.17 22.48 3.01
CA PHE A 36 -0.78 23.03 3.99
C PHE A 36 -0.90 22.08 5.18
N ALA A 37 -1.47 22.53 6.28
CA ALA A 37 -1.80 21.68 7.43
C ALA A 37 -3.16 21.01 7.20
N PRO A 38 -3.21 19.69 6.86
CA PRO A 38 -4.47 19.00 6.69
C PRO A 38 -5.18 18.87 8.04
N ARG A 39 -6.50 19.04 8.08
CA ARG A 39 -7.34 18.80 9.24
C ARG A 39 -7.95 17.41 9.23
N LEU A 40 -8.28 16.92 8.03
CA LEU A 40 -8.82 15.59 7.80
C LEU A 40 -8.03 14.85 6.72
N ILE A 41 -7.48 13.70 7.11
CA ILE A 41 -6.81 12.73 6.22
C ILE A 41 -7.70 11.50 6.12
N VAL A 42 -7.84 10.96 4.92
CA VAL A 42 -8.54 9.69 4.67
C VAL A 42 -7.53 8.66 4.17
N ASP A 43 -7.34 7.60 4.96
CA ASP A 43 -6.48 6.45 4.63
C ASP A 43 -7.35 5.36 4.00
N VAL A 44 -7.38 5.31 2.66
CA VAL A 44 -8.25 4.42 1.88
C VAL A 44 -7.59 3.06 1.70
N GLY A 45 -8.28 1.98 2.11
CA GLY A 45 -7.71 0.64 2.19
C GLY A 45 -6.66 0.55 3.29
N CYS A 46 -6.98 1.10 4.47
CA CYS A 46 -6.03 1.24 5.57
C CYS A 46 -5.53 -0.11 6.14
N GLY A 47 -6.21 -1.22 5.85
CA GLY A 47 -5.90 -2.55 6.38
C GLY A 47 -5.84 -2.55 7.90
N THR A 48 -4.72 -2.99 8.45
CA THR A 48 -4.44 -3.01 9.90
C THR A 48 -4.07 -1.63 10.48
N GLY A 49 -4.29 -0.53 9.75
CA GLY A 49 -4.04 0.83 10.22
C GLY A 49 -2.57 1.23 10.29
N ARG A 50 -1.70 0.58 9.52
CA ARG A 50 -0.25 0.76 9.58
C ARG A 50 0.20 2.20 9.32
N PHE A 51 -0.46 2.92 8.42
CA PHE A 51 -0.18 4.33 8.13
C PHE A 51 -1.09 5.30 8.89
N SER A 52 -2.25 4.86 9.35
CA SER A 52 -3.27 5.76 9.92
C SER A 52 -2.75 6.54 11.14
N GLN A 53 -2.15 5.87 12.13
CA GLN A 53 -1.57 6.57 13.29
C GLN A 53 -0.34 7.40 12.91
N PRO A 54 0.66 6.89 12.15
CA PRO A 54 1.80 7.70 11.71
C PRO A 54 1.40 8.97 10.93
N LEU A 55 0.36 8.92 10.10
CA LEU A 55 -0.19 10.09 9.42
C LEU A 55 -0.81 11.09 10.42
N ALA A 56 -1.56 10.59 11.43
CA ALA A 56 -2.13 11.45 12.46
C ALA A 56 -1.06 12.17 13.28
N ASP A 57 0.05 11.50 13.58
CA ASP A 57 1.20 12.06 14.29
C ASP A 57 1.96 13.08 13.42
N GLN A 58 2.27 12.71 12.17
CA GLN A 58 3.02 13.56 11.24
C GLN A 58 2.35 14.91 10.98
N PHE A 59 1.03 14.89 10.80
CA PHE A 59 0.27 16.09 10.41
C PHE A 59 -0.50 16.73 11.56
N ALA A 60 -0.48 16.15 12.75
CA ALA A 60 -1.33 16.54 13.89
C ALA A 60 -2.84 16.59 13.52
N ALA A 61 -3.28 15.74 12.58
CA ALA A 61 -4.58 15.77 11.92
C ALA A 61 -5.49 14.63 12.39
N LYS A 62 -6.82 14.78 12.16
CA LYS A 62 -7.75 13.65 12.23
C LYS A 62 -7.50 12.72 11.05
N VAL A 63 -7.46 11.40 11.30
CA VAL A 63 -7.36 10.37 10.27
C VAL A 63 -8.58 9.47 10.34
N ILE A 64 -9.21 9.23 9.19
CA ILE A 64 -10.24 8.21 9.03
C ILE A 64 -9.66 7.11 8.14
N GLY A 65 -9.35 5.97 8.75
CA GLY A 65 -8.98 4.76 8.04
C GLY A 65 -10.22 4.02 7.55
N ILE A 66 -10.26 3.67 6.27
CA ILE A 66 -11.38 2.97 5.64
C ILE A 66 -10.88 1.70 5.00
N ASP A 67 -11.53 0.57 5.32
CA ASP A 67 -11.21 -0.73 4.73
C ASP A 67 -12.48 -1.59 4.60
N PRO A 68 -12.62 -2.42 3.55
CA PRO A 68 -13.78 -3.32 3.41
C PRO A 68 -13.71 -4.56 4.29
N SER A 69 -12.54 -4.89 4.88
CA SER A 69 -12.36 -6.08 5.71
C SER A 69 -12.61 -5.76 7.18
N GLN A 70 -13.62 -6.41 7.76
CA GLN A 70 -13.92 -6.31 9.18
C GLN A 70 -12.75 -6.82 10.04
N ARG A 71 -12.11 -7.94 9.64
CA ARG A 71 -10.95 -8.51 10.36
C ARG A 71 -9.76 -7.57 10.38
N MET A 72 -9.45 -6.91 9.24
CA MET A 72 -8.38 -5.93 9.19
C MET A 72 -8.64 -4.77 10.15
N LEU A 73 -9.87 -4.27 10.20
CA LEU A 73 -10.26 -3.18 11.09
C LEU A 73 -10.27 -3.58 12.57
N GLU A 74 -10.58 -4.84 12.90
CA GLU A 74 -10.46 -5.35 14.27
C GLU A 74 -8.99 -5.29 14.74
N VAL A 75 -8.05 -5.77 13.91
CA VAL A 75 -6.62 -5.64 14.18
C VAL A 75 -6.20 -4.17 14.29
N ALA A 76 -6.69 -3.32 13.38
CA ALA A 76 -6.38 -1.89 13.41
C ALA A 76 -6.83 -1.23 14.72
N ARG A 77 -8.05 -1.49 15.19
CA ARG A 77 -8.60 -0.95 16.43
C ARG A 77 -7.86 -1.46 17.67
N THR A 78 -7.45 -2.74 17.67
CA THR A 78 -6.69 -3.30 18.79
C THR A 78 -5.33 -2.66 18.97
N LYS A 79 -4.68 -2.27 17.86
CA LYS A 79 -3.33 -1.67 17.85
C LYS A 79 -3.32 -0.16 18.02
N ASN A 80 -4.42 0.51 17.66
CA ASN A 80 -4.50 1.96 17.62
C ASN A 80 -5.39 2.52 18.73
N ASN A 81 -4.75 3.16 19.72
CA ASN A 81 -5.43 3.94 20.77
C ASN A 81 -5.29 5.45 20.55
N HIS A 82 -5.00 5.87 19.33
CA HIS A 82 -4.75 7.28 19.03
C HIS A 82 -6.07 8.07 18.93
N SER A 83 -6.24 9.12 19.72
CA SER A 83 -7.48 9.90 19.83
C SER A 83 -7.94 10.60 18.52
N ARG A 84 -7.02 10.78 17.56
CA ARG A 84 -7.31 11.37 16.25
C ARG A 84 -7.55 10.34 15.14
N VAL A 85 -7.50 9.03 15.45
CA VAL A 85 -7.69 7.98 14.44
C VAL A 85 -9.02 7.28 14.65
N GLU A 86 -9.80 7.20 13.57
CA GLU A 86 -11.09 6.51 13.52
C GLU A 86 -11.08 5.50 12.38
N PHE A 87 -11.70 4.32 12.57
CA PHE A 87 -11.78 3.29 11.53
C PHE A 87 -13.22 3.02 11.12
N ARG A 88 -13.49 3.01 9.81
CA ARG A 88 -14.81 2.77 9.22
C ARG A 88 -14.77 1.61 8.22
N LEU A 89 -15.80 0.78 8.29
CA LEU A 89 -16.00 -0.33 7.35
C LEU A 89 -16.70 0.20 6.09
N ALA A 90 -16.00 0.22 4.97
CA ALA A 90 -16.57 0.52 3.66
C ALA A 90 -15.60 0.12 2.54
N PRO A 91 -16.11 -0.18 1.33
CA PRO A 91 -15.28 -0.31 0.13
C PRO A 91 -14.81 1.06 -0.36
N ALA A 92 -13.68 1.06 -1.08
CA ALA A 92 -13.12 2.29 -1.68
C ALA A 92 -14.02 2.88 -2.77
N GLU A 93 -14.86 2.06 -3.36
CA GLU A 93 -15.83 2.42 -4.40
C GLU A 93 -17.04 3.19 -3.87
N ARG A 94 -17.19 3.26 -2.52
CA ARG A 94 -18.28 3.98 -1.86
C ARG A 94 -17.85 4.46 -0.48
N LEU A 95 -17.16 5.58 -0.43
CA LEU A 95 -16.63 6.14 0.81
C LEU A 95 -17.72 6.86 1.63
N PRO A 96 -17.86 6.55 2.95
CA PRO A 96 -18.89 7.13 3.82
C PRO A 96 -18.49 8.54 4.31
N LEU A 97 -18.23 9.44 3.36
CA LEU A 97 -17.77 10.81 3.59
C LEU A 97 -18.48 11.76 2.64
N THR A 98 -18.65 13.00 3.07
CA THR A 98 -19.24 14.07 2.26
C THR A 98 -18.25 14.58 1.21
N ASP A 99 -18.78 15.15 0.13
CA ASP A 99 -18.00 15.76 -0.94
C ASP A 99 -17.09 16.87 -0.39
N GLY A 100 -15.86 16.92 -0.84
CA GLY A 100 -14.91 17.97 -0.50
C GLY A 100 -14.54 18.05 0.99
N SER A 101 -14.73 16.97 1.75
CA SER A 101 -14.46 16.96 3.19
C SER A 101 -13.01 16.68 3.57
N ALA A 102 -12.26 15.97 2.73
CA ALA A 102 -10.89 15.56 3.01
C ALA A 102 -9.86 16.57 2.48
N ASP A 103 -8.86 16.89 3.28
CA ASP A 103 -7.71 17.70 2.85
C ASP A 103 -6.65 16.85 2.14
N LEU A 104 -6.45 15.62 2.63
CA LEU A 104 -5.53 14.63 2.09
C LEU A 104 -6.22 13.28 2.00
N VAL A 105 -6.15 12.65 0.84
CA VAL A 105 -6.46 11.22 0.66
C VAL A 105 -5.13 10.49 0.49
N PHE A 106 -4.96 9.42 1.25
CA PHE A 106 -3.80 8.54 1.17
C PHE A 106 -4.25 7.12 0.79
N MET A 107 -3.51 6.46 -0.08
CA MET A 107 -3.76 5.07 -0.48
C MET A 107 -2.44 4.33 -0.58
N SER A 108 -2.32 3.18 0.08
CA SER A 108 -1.08 2.42 0.14
C SER A 108 -1.28 0.96 -0.21
N MET A 109 -0.81 0.52 -1.39
CA MET A 109 -0.83 -0.88 -1.84
C MET A 109 -2.25 -1.44 -1.96
N VAL A 110 -3.20 -0.65 -2.45
CA VAL A 110 -4.64 -0.98 -2.51
C VAL A 110 -5.13 -1.14 -3.94
N LEU A 111 -4.65 -0.31 -4.88
CA LEU A 111 -5.23 -0.15 -6.21
C LEU A 111 -5.43 -1.49 -6.97
N HIS A 112 -4.49 -2.42 -6.83
CA HIS A 112 -4.56 -3.74 -7.48
C HIS A 112 -5.57 -4.70 -6.84
N HIS A 113 -6.13 -4.35 -5.67
CA HIS A 113 -7.18 -5.12 -5.01
C HIS A 113 -8.59 -4.64 -5.35
N LEU A 114 -8.73 -3.45 -5.93
CA LEU A 114 -10.02 -2.85 -6.23
C LEU A 114 -10.70 -3.55 -7.40
N LEU A 115 -11.99 -3.85 -7.24
CA LEU A 115 -12.81 -4.45 -8.29
C LEU A 115 -13.18 -3.41 -9.36
N ASP A 116 -13.63 -2.23 -8.93
CA ASP A 116 -13.92 -1.08 -9.80
C ASP A 116 -12.98 0.09 -9.47
N LYS A 117 -11.82 0.09 -10.14
CA LYS A 117 -10.81 1.13 -9.96
C LYS A 117 -11.33 2.53 -10.34
N GLN A 118 -12.24 2.59 -11.32
CA GLN A 118 -12.85 3.86 -11.75
C GLN A 118 -13.80 4.42 -10.70
N ALA A 119 -14.64 3.58 -10.08
CA ALA A 119 -15.51 4.02 -9.00
C ALA A 119 -14.69 4.52 -7.80
N ALA A 120 -13.65 3.79 -7.41
CA ALA A 120 -12.77 4.20 -6.32
C ALA A 120 -12.04 5.53 -6.64
N ALA A 121 -11.54 5.71 -7.86
CA ALA A 121 -10.92 6.96 -8.29
C ALA A 121 -11.91 8.14 -8.22
N ARG A 122 -13.16 7.95 -8.67
CA ARG A 122 -14.22 8.97 -8.53
C ARG A 122 -14.50 9.31 -7.08
N GLU A 123 -14.57 8.33 -6.19
CA GLU A 123 -14.80 8.54 -4.77
C GLU A 123 -13.63 9.29 -4.11
N CYS A 124 -12.37 8.92 -4.40
CA CYS A 124 -11.21 9.67 -3.93
C CYS A 124 -11.25 11.14 -4.37
N CYS A 125 -11.59 11.39 -5.64
CA CYS A 125 -11.78 12.75 -6.15
C CYS A 125 -12.96 13.44 -5.46
N ARG A 126 -14.12 12.79 -5.31
CA ARG A 126 -15.33 13.38 -4.71
C ARG A 126 -15.10 13.89 -3.30
N ILE A 127 -14.47 13.06 -2.44
CA ILE A 127 -14.26 13.41 -1.03
C ILE A 127 -13.14 14.44 -0.82
N LEU A 128 -12.21 14.56 -1.76
CA LEU A 128 -11.10 15.50 -1.66
C LEU A 128 -11.60 16.92 -1.92
N ARG A 129 -11.22 17.90 -1.08
CA ARG A 129 -11.56 19.30 -1.31
C ARG A 129 -10.78 19.91 -2.47
N ALA A 130 -11.24 21.04 -3.02
CA ALA A 130 -10.46 21.82 -3.99
C ALA A 130 -9.08 22.21 -3.39
N GLY A 131 -8.01 21.99 -4.16
CA GLY A 131 -6.63 22.16 -3.72
C GLY A 131 -6.13 21.11 -2.73
N GLY A 132 -6.93 20.09 -2.42
CA GLY A 132 -6.50 18.94 -1.63
C GLY A 132 -5.53 18.04 -2.39
N ARG A 133 -4.85 17.14 -1.67
CA ARG A 133 -3.87 16.20 -2.24
C ARG A 133 -4.34 14.75 -2.13
N PHE A 134 -4.15 14.00 -3.21
CA PHE A 134 -4.22 12.54 -3.18
C PHE A 134 -2.81 11.97 -3.37
N CYS A 135 -2.32 11.30 -2.34
CA CYS A 135 -1.02 10.64 -2.32
C CYS A 135 -1.21 9.13 -2.36
N MET A 136 -0.62 8.48 -3.36
CA MET A 136 -0.73 7.03 -3.51
C MET A 136 0.64 6.39 -3.68
N ARG A 137 0.89 5.33 -2.90
CA ARG A 137 1.99 4.39 -3.15
C ARG A 137 1.41 3.06 -3.61
N THR A 138 1.94 2.52 -4.68
CA THR A 138 1.43 1.27 -5.27
C THR A 138 2.49 0.56 -6.08
N CYS A 139 2.21 -0.71 -6.40
CA CYS A 139 2.98 -1.46 -7.39
C CYS A 139 2.45 -1.18 -8.79
N THR A 140 3.36 -1.14 -9.76
CA THR A 140 3.02 -1.16 -11.19
C THR A 140 3.73 -2.33 -11.88
N ARG A 141 3.27 -2.68 -13.09
CA ARG A 141 3.97 -3.67 -13.93
C ARG A 141 5.25 -3.15 -14.57
N ASP A 142 5.52 -1.85 -14.41
CA ASP A 142 6.71 -1.18 -14.98
C ASP A 142 7.96 -1.38 -14.11
N VAL A 143 7.80 -1.95 -12.89
CA VAL A 143 8.87 -2.18 -11.92
C VAL A 143 9.13 -3.66 -11.73
N VAL A 144 10.40 -4.04 -11.64
CA VAL A 144 10.83 -5.40 -11.29
C VAL A 144 10.97 -5.52 -9.78
N TYR A 145 10.37 -6.55 -9.21
CA TYR A 145 10.38 -6.79 -7.76
C TYR A 145 11.43 -7.86 -7.40
N PRO A 146 12.14 -7.74 -6.26
CA PRO A 146 13.28 -8.60 -5.92
C PRO A 146 12.93 -10.08 -5.81
N GLN A 147 11.67 -10.42 -5.52
CA GLN A 147 11.21 -11.82 -5.49
C GLN A 147 11.01 -12.44 -6.86
N SER A 148 10.92 -11.64 -7.92
CA SER A 148 10.58 -12.15 -9.28
C SER A 148 11.60 -13.14 -9.83
N ASP A 149 12.88 -13.01 -9.46
CA ASP A 149 13.95 -13.92 -9.89
C ASP A 149 13.81 -15.34 -9.31
N PHE A 150 13.14 -15.45 -8.18
CA PHE A 150 12.96 -16.72 -7.48
C PHE A 150 11.63 -17.41 -7.82
N PHE A 151 10.63 -16.62 -8.22
CA PHE A 151 9.26 -17.09 -8.48
C PHE A 151 8.82 -16.69 -9.90
N PRO A 152 9.22 -17.44 -10.94
CA PRO A 152 8.93 -17.08 -12.34
C PRO A 152 7.44 -16.89 -12.64
N GLY A 153 6.55 -17.64 -11.98
CA GLY A 153 5.10 -17.51 -12.15
C GLY A 153 4.50 -16.19 -11.64
N LEU A 154 5.28 -15.39 -10.90
CA LEU A 154 4.83 -14.05 -10.53
C LEU A 154 4.73 -13.10 -11.72
N LEU A 155 5.68 -13.17 -12.66
CA LEU A 155 5.77 -12.18 -13.74
C LEU A 155 4.51 -12.13 -14.62
N PRO A 156 3.93 -13.24 -15.09
CA PRO A 156 2.65 -13.22 -15.80
C PRO A 156 1.51 -12.61 -14.98
N MET A 157 1.44 -12.91 -13.68
CA MET A 157 0.39 -12.39 -12.79
C MET A 157 0.56 -10.89 -12.54
N LEU A 158 1.78 -10.42 -12.29
CA LEU A 158 2.07 -9.00 -12.13
C LEU A 158 1.72 -8.22 -13.39
N THR A 159 2.08 -8.76 -14.57
CA THR A 159 1.79 -8.12 -15.85
C THR A 159 0.28 -8.04 -16.12
N ALA A 160 -0.49 -9.07 -15.76
CA ALA A 160 -1.93 -9.12 -15.99
C ALA A 160 -2.73 -8.25 -15.01
N ASP A 161 -2.32 -8.20 -13.74
CA ASP A 161 -3.13 -7.63 -12.66
C ASP A 161 -2.72 -6.20 -12.29
N LEU A 162 -1.46 -5.84 -12.51
CA LEU A 162 -0.98 -4.50 -12.19
C LEU A 162 -1.15 -3.53 -13.37
N PRO A 163 -1.65 -2.33 -13.13
CA PRO A 163 -1.63 -1.27 -14.14
C PRO A 163 -0.18 -0.78 -14.38
N SER A 164 0.06 -0.16 -15.53
CA SER A 164 1.24 0.68 -15.72
C SER A 164 1.08 2.03 -15.02
N ALA A 165 2.17 2.75 -14.81
CA ALA A 165 2.15 4.11 -14.28
C ALA A 165 1.30 5.05 -15.15
N ALA A 166 1.40 4.93 -16.48
CA ALA A 166 0.61 5.73 -17.42
C ALA A 166 -0.90 5.45 -17.28
N GLU A 167 -1.31 4.19 -17.15
CA GLU A 167 -2.72 3.84 -16.95
C GLU A 167 -3.26 4.39 -15.63
N ILE A 168 -2.45 4.43 -14.57
CA ILE A 168 -2.82 5.05 -13.29
C ILE A 168 -3.07 6.55 -13.47
N VAL A 169 -2.17 7.25 -14.15
CA VAL A 169 -2.34 8.69 -14.41
C VAL A 169 -3.64 8.94 -15.17
N VAL A 170 -3.87 8.23 -16.28
CA VAL A 170 -5.10 8.36 -17.08
C VAL A 170 -6.35 8.07 -16.24
N LEU A 171 -6.32 7.02 -15.40
CA LEU A 171 -7.45 6.64 -14.55
C LEU A 171 -7.87 7.78 -13.61
N PHE A 172 -6.91 8.40 -12.93
CA PHE A 172 -7.22 9.44 -11.94
C PHE A 172 -7.49 10.80 -12.60
N GLU A 173 -6.80 11.15 -13.68
CA GLU A 173 -7.07 12.39 -14.42
C GLU A 173 -8.46 12.39 -15.07
N ALA A 174 -8.99 11.24 -15.48
CA ALA A 174 -10.35 11.10 -15.97
C ALA A 174 -11.44 11.46 -14.92
N THR A 175 -11.08 11.56 -13.63
CA THR A 175 -11.99 11.98 -12.56
C THR A 175 -11.94 13.47 -12.24
N GLY A 176 -11.05 14.22 -12.87
CA GLY A 176 -10.80 15.65 -12.60
C GLY A 176 -9.65 15.92 -11.65
N LEU A 177 -8.93 14.88 -11.21
CA LEU A 177 -7.65 15.06 -10.53
C LEU A 177 -6.56 15.43 -11.54
N ARG A 178 -5.55 16.20 -11.12
CA ARG A 178 -4.40 16.57 -11.94
C ARG A 178 -3.13 15.97 -11.34
N ILE A 179 -2.34 15.27 -12.14
CA ILE A 179 -1.05 14.75 -11.66
C ILE A 179 -0.10 15.90 -11.29
N CYS A 180 0.46 15.85 -10.10
CA CYS A 180 1.53 16.74 -9.65
C CYS A 180 2.90 16.11 -9.82
N THR A 181 3.02 14.82 -9.49
CA THR A 181 4.27 14.06 -9.67
C THR A 181 3.99 12.56 -9.72
N HIS A 182 4.86 11.86 -10.43
CA HIS A 182 5.08 10.42 -10.31
C HIS A 182 6.58 10.20 -10.12
N GLN A 183 6.97 9.41 -9.13
CA GLN A 183 8.35 9.05 -8.89
C GLN A 183 8.50 7.62 -8.37
N LEU A 184 9.63 7.02 -8.69
CA LEU A 184 10.05 5.73 -8.17
C LEU A 184 10.80 5.93 -6.85
N VAL A 185 10.35 5.27 -5.80
CA VAL A 185 10.91 5.39 -4.45
C VAL A 185 11.51 4.06 -4.03
N THR A 186 12.82 4.05 -3.84
CA THR A 186 13.53 2.89 -3.31
C THR A 186 13.50 2.92 -1.80
N HIS A 187 13.16 1.80 -1.17
CA HIS A 187 13.29 1.63 0.27
C HIS A 187 13.75 0.22 0.64
N THR A 188 14.27 0.07 1.85
CA THR A 188 14.74 -1.20 2.37
C THR A 188 13.54 -2.10 2.71
N LEU A 189 13.50 -3.27 2.08
CA LEU A 189 12.51 -4.31 2.33
C LEU A 189 12.99 -5.27 3.43
N ALA A 190 14.28 -5.64 3.41
CA ALA A 190 14.93 -6.47 4.42
C ALA A 190 16.39 -6.04 4.61
N THR A 191 16.96 -6.33 5.78
CA THR A 191 18.35 -6.00 6.11
C THR A 191 19.36 -6.96 5.46
N ASP A 192 18.89 -8.14 5.09
CA ASP A 192 19.69 -9.21 4.48
C ASP A 192 18.78 -10.26 3.81
N TRP A 193 19.39 -11.18 3.07
CA TRP A 193 18.72 -12.27 2.40
C TRP A 193 18.00 -13.25 3.35
N PRO A 194 18.57 -13.64 4.51
CA PRO A 194 17.83 -14.44 5.49
C PRO A 194 16.53 -13.78 5.95
N GLN A 195 16.55 -12.52 6.35
CA GLN A 195 15.34 -11.79 6.76
C GLN A 195 14.32 -11.67 5.61
N PHE A 196 14.79 -11.44 4.39
CA PHE A 196 13.92 -11.43 3.21
C PHE A 196 13.25 -12.78 3.00
N THR A 197 14.02 -13.87 3.14
CA THR A 197 13.51 -15.24 3.04
C THR A 197 12.44 -15.53 4.09
N ASP A 198 12.67 -15.13 5.34
CA ASP A 198 11.71 -15.31 6.43
C ASP A 198 10.40 -14.53 6.18
N LYS A 199 10.51 -13.32 5.66
CA LYS A 199 9.32 -12.52 5.29
C LYS A 199 8.50 -13.20 4.19
N LEU A 200 9.14 -13.69 3.14
CA LEU A 200 8.45 -14.35 2.04
C LEU A 200 7.86 -15.72 2.45
N ALA A 201 8.50 -16.42 3.38
CA ALA A 201 8.00 -17.69 3.93
C ALA A 201 6.61 -17.55 4.59
N LEU A 202 6.26 -16.37 5.10
CA LEU A 202 4.92 -16.07 5.63
C LEU A 202 3.83 -16.05 4.55
N ARG A 203 4.22 -16.03 3.27
CA ARG A 203 3.31 -16.04 2.10
C ARG A 203 2.18 -15.00 2.20
N ALA A 204 2.46 -13.85 2.82
CA ALA A 204 1.49 -12.79 3.05
C ALA A 204 1.44 -11.74 1.92
N ASP A 205 2.20 -11.96 0.85
CA ASP A 205 2.08 -11.22 -0.40
C ASP A 205 0.92 -11.77 -1.22
N SER A 206 0.05 -10.90 -1.75
CA SER A 206 -1.17 -11.32 -2.47
C SER A 206 -0.90 -12.07 -3.77
N PHE A 207 0.24 -11.86 -4.40
CA PHE A 207 0.67 -12.61 -5.59
C PHE A 207 1.30 -13.94 -5.20
N LEU A 208 2.22 -13.95 -4.23
CA LEU A 208 2.81 -15.19 -3.71
C LEU A 208 1.75 -16.15 -3.12
N ALA A 209 0.72 -15.60 -2.49
CA ALA A 209 -0.38 -16.39 -1.94
C ALA A 209 -1.18 -17.16 -3.00
N ARG A 210 -1.14 -16.70 -4.25
CA ARG A 210 -1.86 -17.31 -5.39
C ARG A 210 -1.03 -18.30 -6.21
N LEU A 211 0.29 -18.36 -5.98
CA LEU A 211 1.13 -19.37 -6.64
C LEU A 211 0.72 -20.78 -6.24
N PRO A 212 0.82 -21.78 -7.13
CA PRO A 212 0.76 -23.20 -6.77
C PRO A 212 1.76 -23.54 -5.66
N ASP A 213 1.41 -24.49 -4.79
CA ASP A 213 2.24 -24.82 -3.63
C ASP A 213 3.61 -25.38 -4.01
N ASP A 214 3.67 -26.18 -5.07
CA ASP A 214 4.91 -26.74 -5.62
C ASP A 214 5.81 -25.64 -6.20
N GLU A 215 5.25 -24.67 -6.92
CA GLU A 215 6.00 -23.54 -7.45
C GLU A 215 6.50 -22.63 -6.33
N PHE A 216 5.66 -22.34 -5.34
CA PHE A 216 6.07 -21.58 -4.16
C PHE A 216 7.20 -22.30 -3.41
N ALA A 217 7.08 -23.62 -3.17
CA ALA A 217 8.11 -24.40 -2.51
C ALA A 217 9.44 -24.39 -3.28
N ALA A 218 9.39 -24.53 -4.61
CA ALA A 218 10.57 -24.49 -5.48
C ALA A 218 11.25 -23.10 -5.44
N GLY A 219 10.47 -22.02 -5.48
CA GLY A 219 10.97 -20.65 -5.36
C GLY A 219 11.62 -20.39 -4.02
N MET A 220 11.00 -20.84 -2.93
CA MET A 220 11.57 -20.73 -1.57
C MET A 220 12.86 -21.54 -1.42
N ALA A 221 12.99 -22.71 -2.05
CA ALA A 221 14.22 -23.48 -2.05
C ALA A 221 15.37 -22.73 -2.75
N LYS A 222 15.12 -22.15 -3.92
CA LYS A 222 16.07 -21.30 -4.64
C LYS A 222 16.51 -20.10 -3.82
N LEU A 223 15.54 -19.40 -3.21
CA LEU A 223 15.82 -18.24 -2.37
C LEU A 223 16.67 -18.60 -1.15
N ARG A 224 16.40 -19.71 -0.45
CA ARG A 224 17.21 -20.18 0.67
C ARG A 224 18.65 -20.50 0.26
N THR A 225 18.82 -21.14 -0.90
CA THR A 225 20.16 -21.44 -1.45
C THR A 225 20.91 -20.14 -1.74
N HIS A 226 20.24 -19.18 -2.38
CA HIS A 226 20.81 -17.86 -2.66
C HIS A 226 21.20 -17.14 -1.37
N ALA A 227 20.31 -17.10 -0.38
CA ALA A 227 20.55 -16.45 0.91
C ALA A 227 21.76 -17.05 1.67
N ALA A 228 21.99 -18.37 1.55
CA ALA A 228 23.12 -19.04 2.19
C ALA A 228 24.47 -18.73 1.53
N GLN A 229 24.48 -18.29 0.27
CA GLN A 229 25.68 -18.04 -0.53
C GLN A 229 25.98 -16.55 -0.73
N SER A 230 25.00 -15.69 -0.47
CA SER A 230 25.12 -14.25 -0.72
C SER A 230 25.75 -13.53 0.47
N PRO A 231 26.55 -12.47 0.21
CA PRO A 231 27.06 -11.62 1.27
C PRO A 231 25.89 -10.86 1.94
N PRO A 232 26.08 -10.37 3.18
CA PRO A 232 25.11 -9.52 3.83
C PRO A 232 24.93 -8.21 3.03
N GLU A 233 23.71 -7.98 2.53
CA GLU A 233 23.33 -6.75 1.85
C GLU A 233 21.86 -6.43 2.09
N HIS A 234 21.52 -5.15 2.03
CA HIS A 234 20.14 -4.72 2.15
C HIS A 234 19.36 -5.06 0.89
N ILE A 235 18.24 -5.76 1.07
CA ILE A 235 17.29 -5.98 -0.02
C ILE A 235 16.38 -4.78 -0.11
N THR A 236 16.34 -4.17 -1.28
CA THR A 236 15.49 -3.00 -1.55
C THR A 236 14.38 -3.34 -2.53
N GLU A 237 13.28 -2.61 -2.44
CA GLU A 237 12.24 -2.60 -3.46
C GLU A 237 11.98 -1.19 -3.96
N ILE A 238 11.49 -1.10 -5.18
CA ILE A 238 11.06 0.16 -5.80
C ILE A 238 9.54 0.17 -5.79
N ILE A 239 8.95 1.26 -5.32
CA ILE A 239 7.51 1.47 -5.28
C ILE A 239 7.18 2.78 -6.00
N ASP A 240 6.15 2.76 -6.81
CA ASP A 240 5.62 3.95 -7.45
C ASP A 240 4.91 4.85 -6.44
N PHE A 241 5.22 6.13 -6.46
CA PHE A 241 4.54 7.15 -5.68
C PHE A 241 3.95 8.22 -6.59
N PHE A 242 2.64 8.39 -6.48
CA PHE A 242 1.88 9.38 -7.24
C PHE A 242 1.31 10.42 -6.29
N VAL A 243 1.31 11.67 -6.74
CA VAL A 243 0.60 12.77 -6.08
C VAL A 243 -0.29 13.45 -7.11
N PHE A 244 -1.56 13.57 -6.76
CA PHE A 244 -2.54 14.31 -7.53
C PHE A 244 -3.10 15.46 -6.71
N GLU A 245 -3.62 16.47 -7.40
CA GLU A 245 -4.35 17.61 -6.84
C GLU A 245 -5.77 17.65 -7.42
N ARG A 246 -6.73 18.00 -6.57
CA ARG A 246 -8.09 18.31 -7.02
C ARG A 246 -8.26 19.78 -7.33
#